data_31a549148d707fb3c6f28d38d1f0bdcf
#
_entry.id   31a549148d707fb3c6f28d38d1f0bdcf
#
_cell.length_a   1.000
_cell.length_b   1.000
_cell.length_c   1.000
_cell.angle_alpha   90.00
_cell.angle_beta   90.00
_cell.angle_gamma   90.00
#
_symmetry.space_group_name_H-M   'P 1'
#
loop_
_entity.id
_entity.type
_entity.pdbx_description
1 polymer ?
#
loop_
_entity_poly.entity_id
_entity_poly.type
_entity_poly.pdbx_seq_one_letter_code
_entity_poly.pdbx_strand_id
1 'polypeptide(L)'
;MGGSVQVYFVDPWYDIELAIREAEGAPFSIESRAAVGGGCINECHVIHGGEHAYFVKTNAPGRAEMFAAEAAGLDEIGRTRTVRVPRPVCHGASPTASWIVLELLELQSPDDRGMRALGRNLAGLHRATAKYYGWQRDNTIGSTPQTNTASADWIAFWREQRLGKQLDLAAAKGRGGRMLERGRRLMEKLPVLFAGYAPAPSLLHGDLWSGNAGMTASGEPVIYDPAVYYGDREADLAMTELFGGFPQSFYASYHAELPLDAGYATRKHLYNLYHVLNHLNLFGGSYGAQAERMIGQLLAQA
;
A
#
# COMPACT_ATOMS: atom_id res chain seq x y z
N MET A 1 19.16 -36.45 -37.23
CA MET A 1 17.94 -35.59 -37.31
C MET A 1 17.88 -34.77 -36.03
N GLY A 2 18.42 -33.57 -36.07
CA GLY A 2 18.38 -32.63 -34.94
C GLY A 2 17.14 -31.80 -35.03
N GLY A 3 16.13 -32.10 -34.22
CA GLY A 3 14.97 -31.26 -34.05
C GLY A 3 15.35 -30.02 -33.27
N SER A 4 15.41 -28.86 -33.91
CA SER A 4 15.52 -27.58 -33.24
C SER A 4 14.23 -27.37 -32.42
N VAL A 5 14.37 -27.38 -31.08
CA VAL A 5 13.29 -26.90 -30.18
C VAL A 5 13.18 -25.41 -30.42
N GLN A 6 12.13 -25.01 -31.13
CA GLN A 6 11.79 -23.61 -31.31
C GLN A 6 11.21 -23.15 -29.97
N VAL A 7 12.01 -22.44 -29.18
CA VAL A 7 11.56 -21.77 -27.96
C VAL A 7 10.70 -20.60 -28.42
N TYR A 8 9.40 -20.76 -28.38
CA TYR A 8 8.46 -19.64 -28.50
C TYR A 8 8.63 -18.80 -27.24
N PHE A 9 9.23 -17.64 -27.37
CA PHE A 9 9.13 -16.60 -26.35
C PHE A 9 7.65 -16.23 -26.26
N VAL A 10 6.98 -16.69 -25.21
CA VAL A 10 5.60 -16.29 -24.93
C VAL A 10 5.68 -14.84 -24.48
N ASP A 11 5.30 -13.93 -25.33
CA ASP A 11 5.24 -12.50 -25.02
C ASP A 11 4.02 -12.26 -24.09
N PRO A 12 4.23 -11.81 -22.84
CA PRO A 12 3.11 -11.60 -21.90
C PRO A 12 2.10 -10.57 -22.39
N TRP A 13 2.46 -9.74 -23.35
CA TRP A 13 1.59 -8.69 -23.89
C TRP A 13 0.41 -9.24 -24.70
N TYR A 14 0.59 -10.39 -25.34
CA TYR A 14 -0.53 -11.07 -25.99
C TYR A 14 -1.57 -11.55 -24.97
N ASP A 15 -1.12 -12.13 -23.85
CA ASP A 15 -2.01 -12.57 -22.77
C ASP A 15 -2.72 -11.40 -22.10
N ILE A 16 -2.01 -10.27 -21.90
CA ILE A 16 -2.58 -9.01 -21.39
C ILE A 16 -3.66 -8.47 -22.32
N GLU A 17 -3.39 -8.47 -23.64
CA GLU A 17 -4.36 -8.04 -24.66
C GLU A 17 -5.64 -8.88 -24.63
N LEU A 18 -5.51 -10.21 -24.53
CA LEU A 18 -6.64 -11.11 -24.38
C LEU A 18 -7.43 -10.84 -23.10
N ALA A 19 -6.75 -10.65 -21.98
CA ALA A 19 -7.40 -10.36 -20.70
C ALA A 19 -8.16 -9.03 -20.71
N ILE A 20 -7.65 -8.00 -21.39
CA ILE A 20 -8.36 -6.73 -21.58
C ILE A 20 -9.63 -6.93 -22.43
N ARG A 21 -9.52 -7.66 -23.53
CA ARG A 21 -10.69 -7.96 -24.39
C ARG A 21 -11.80 -8.67 -23.63
N GLU A 22 -11.42 -9.65 -22.80
CA GLU A 22 -12.37 -10.40 -21.97
C GLU A 22 -13.03 -9.50 -20.92
N ALA A 23 -12.25 -8.68 -20.23
CA ALA A 23 -12.74 -7.81 -19.17
C ALA A 23 -13.64 -6.67 -19.68
N GLU A 24 -13.28 -6.06 -20.81
CA GLU A 24 -14.05 -4.94 -21.39
C GLU A 24 -15.16 -5.40 -22.34
N GLY A 25 -15.16 -6.68 -22.76
CA GLY A 25 -16.14 -7.23 -23.71
C GLY A 25 -16.05 -6.62 -25.10
N ALA A 26 -14.91 -6.03 -25.47
CA ALA A 26 -14.68 -5.30 -26.72
C ALA A 26 -13.32 -5.66 -27.34
N PRO A 27 -13.17 -5.55 -28.67
CA PRO A 27 -11.90 -5.74 -29.33
C PRO A 27 -10.87 -4.72 -28.82
N PHE A 28 -9.69 -5.19 -28.51
CA PHE A 28 -8.54 -4.35 -28.13
C PHE A 28 -7.26 -4.96 -28.72
N SER A 29 -6.38 -4.14 -29.24
CA SER A 29 -5.05 -4.55 -29.71
C SER A 29 -4.03 -3.49 -29.32
N ILE A 30 -2.90 -3.91 -28.78
CA ILE A 30 -1.85 -3.00 -28.35
C ILE A 30 -1.13 -2.44 -29.58
N GLU A 31 -1.32 -1.16 -29.87
CA GLU A 31 -0.67 -0.44 -30.97
C GLU A 31 0.63 0.21 -30.55
N SER A 32 0.70 0.65 -29.30
CA SER A 32 1.93 1.22 -28.74
C SER A 32 2.07 0.93 -27.26
N ARG A 33 3.32 0.93 -26.79
CA ARG A 33 3.70 0.68 -25.41
C ARG A 33 4.87 1.57 -25.03
N ALA A 34 4.75 2.26 -23.90
CA ALA A 34 5.80 3.09 -23.33
C ALA A 34 6.08 2.69 -21.88
N ALA A 35 7.33 2.47 -21.54
CA ALA A 35 7.73 2.26 -20.14
C ALA A 35 7.58 3.56 -19.35
N VAL A 36 7.05 3.46 -18.12
CA VAL A 36 6.90 4.57 -17.20
C VAL A 36 7.84 4.35 -16.01
N GLY A 37 8.68 5.33 -15.75
CA GLY A 37 9.59 5.31 -14.59
C GLY A 37 8.85 5.54 -13.27
N GLY A 38 9.46 5.11 -12.15
CA GLY A 38 8.97 5.42 -10.80
C GLY A 38 8.62 4.22 -9.93
N GLY A 39 8.51 3.00 -10.46
CA GLY A 39 8.26 1.78 -9.68
C GLY A 39 9.55 1.14 -9.18
N CYS A 40 9.69 0.94 -7.85
CA CYS A 40 10.85 0.21 -7.29
C CYS A 40 10.68 -1.32 -7.31
N ILE A 41 9.46 -1.83 -7.58
CA ILE A 41 9.10 -3.24 -7.40
C ILE A 41 8.56 -3.85 -8.68
N ASN A 42 7.75 -3.12 -9.43
CA ASN A 42 7.12 -3.55 -10.68
C ASN A 42 7.69 -2.77 -11.87
N GLU A 43 7.67 -3.39 -13.05
CA GLU A 43 7.82 -2.66 -14.29
C GLU A 43 6.46 -2.06 -14.68
N CYS A 44 6.45 -0.76 -14.99
CA CYS A 44 5.22 -0.04 -15.31
C CYS A 44 5.24 0.41 -16.76
N HIS A 45 4.08 0.31 -17.42
CA HIS A 45 3.89 0.68 -18.81
C HIS A 45 2.56 1.41 -19.00
N VAL A 46 2.53 2.32 -19.96
CA VAL A 46 1.29 2.80 -20.58
C VAL A 46 1.15 2.11 -21.92
N ILE A 47 -0.03 1.55 -22.18
CA ILE A 47 -0.38 0.92 -23.46
C ILE A 47 -1.54 1.66 -24.11
N HIS A 48 -1.50 1.76 -25.43
CA HIS A 48 -2.58 2.36 -26.24
C HIS A 48 -3.05 1.37 -27.30
N GLY A 49 -4.34 1.38 -27.60
CA GLY A 49 -4.97 0.62 -28.67
C GLY A 49 -6.30 1.26 -29.08
N GLY A 50 -6.39 1.79 -30.29
CA GLY A 50 -7.52 2.61 -30.73
C GLY A 50 -7.70 3.85 -29.85
N GLU A 51 -8.91 4.05 -29.35
CA GLU A 51 -9.24 5.16 -28.43
C GLU A 51 -9.00 4.83 -26.95
N HIS A 52 -8.49 3.63 -26.62
CA HIS A 52 -8.30 3.16 -25.26
C HIS A 52 -6.83 3.23 -24.84
N ALA A 53 -6.62 3.58 -23.58
CA ALA A 53 -5.30 3.55 -22.96
C ALA A 53 -5.39 2.98 -21.54
N TYR A 54 -4.38 2.20 -21.15
CA TYR A 54 -4.32 1.56 -19.84
C TYR A 54 -2.95 1.72 -19.20
N PHE A 55 -2.94 1.71 -17.89
CA PHE A 55 -1.72 1.59 -17.08
C PHE A 55 -1.53 0.12 -16.70
N VAL A 56 -0.36 -0.42 -16.96
CA VAL A 56 -0.04 -1.84 -16.73
C VAL A 56 1.18 -1.95 -15.83
N LYS A 57 1.05 -2.72 -14.77
CA LYS A 57 2.20 -3.18 -13.97
C LYS A 57 2.48 -4.63 -14.29
N THR A 58 3.75 -4.97 -14.46
CA THR A 58 4.22 -6.35 -14.69
C THR A 58 5.27 -6.75 -13.68
N ASN A 59 5.34 -8.06 -13.38
CA ASN A 59 6.35 -8.67 -12.51
C ASN A 59 6.54 -10.14 -12.88
N ALA A 60 7.44 -10.85 -12.17
CA ALA A 60 7.65 -12.29 -12.35
C ALA A 60 6.35 -13.10 -12.17
N PRO A 61 6.19 -14.25 -12.84
CA PRO A 61 4.95 -15.06 -12.84
C PRO A 61 4.43 -15.39 -11.44
N GLY A 62 5.31 -15.64 -10.49
CA GLY A 62 4.96 -15.97 -9.09
C GLY A 62 4.36 -14.82 -8.27
N ARG A 63 4.12 -13.65 -8.87
CA ARG A 63 3.55 -12.47 -8.20
C ARG A 63 2.07 -12.22 -8.52
N ALA A 64 1.38 -13.16 -9.16
CA ALA A 64 -0.03 -13.01 -9.53
C ALA A 64 -0.94 -12.66 -8.33
N GLU A 65 -0.74 -13.28 -7.17
CA GLU A 65 -1.50 -13.01 -5.96
C GLU A 65 -1.30 -11.59 -5.41
N MET A 66 -0.12 -11.00 -5.62
CA MET A 66 0.13 -9.60 -5.28
C MET A 66 -0.78 -8.67 -6.09
N PHE A 67 -0.89 -8.88 -7.39
CA PHE A 67 -1.75 -8.08 -8.26
C PHE A 67 -3.24 -8.34 -8.05
N ALA A 68 -3.62 -9.59 -7.77
CA ALA A 68 -4.99 -9.91 -7.38
C ALA A 68 -5.39 -9.22 -6.07
N ALA A 69 -4.46 -9.09 -5.12
CA ALA A 69 -4.70 -8.37 -3.87
C ALA A 69 -4.75 -6.85 -4.09
N GLU A 70 -3.91 -6.29 -4.95
CA GLU A 70 -3.95 -4.87 -5.31
C GLU A 70 -5.27 -4.51 -5.98
N ALA A 71 -5.73 -5.30 -6.97
CA ALA A 71 -7.02 -5.11 -7.63
C ALA A 71 -8.18 -5.12 -6.62
N ALA A 72 -8.22 -6.14 -5.75
CA ALA A 72 -9.23 -6.24 -4.70
C ALA A 72 -9.18 -5.06 -3.71
N GLY A 73 -7.98 -4.54 -3.40
CA GLY A 73 -7.81 -3.38 -2.52
C GLY A 73 -8.32 -2.09 -3.15
N LEU A 74 -8.03 -1.87 -4.43
CA LEU A 74 -8.57 -0.74 -5.19
C LEU A 74 -10.11 -0.80 -5.26
N ASP A 75 -10.67 -1.98 -5.53
CA ASP A 75 -12.11 -2.18 -5.52
C ASP A 75 -12.73 -1.92 -4.14
N GLU A 76 -12.09 -2.36 -3.06
CA GLU A 76 -12.57 -2.15 -1.68
C GLU A 76 -12.65 -0.65 -1.37
N ILE A 77 -11.59 0.12 -1.68
CA ILE A 77 -11.57 1.57 -1.52
C ILE A 77 -12.63 2.21 -2.43
N GLY A 78 -12.67 1.83 -3.71
CA GLY A 78 -13.59 2.39 -4.70
C GLY A 78 -15.08 2.23 -4.35
N ARG A 79 -15.45 1.11 -3.71
CA ARG A 79 -16.82 0.88 -3.24
C ARG A 79 -17.29 1.89 -2.20
N THR A 80 -16.38 2.50 -1.46
CA THR A 80 -16.73 3.55 -0.48
C THR A 80 -17.18 4.84 -1.14
N ARG A 81 -16.78 5.12 -2.37
CA ARG A 81 -17.02 6.34 -3.12
C ARG A 81 -16.59 7.63 -2.38
N THR A 82 -15.58 7.50 -1.54
CA THR A 82 -15.07 8.62 -0.73
C THR A 82 -13.86 9.28 -1.35
N VAL A 83 -12.98 8.49 -1.95
CA VAL A 83 -11.77 8.94 -2.63
C VAL A 83 -11.62 8.18 -3.95
N ARG A 84 -11.13 8.87 -4.98
CA ARG A 84 -10.86 8.27 -6.28
C ARG A 84 -9.66 7.34 -6.19
N VAL A 85 -9.78 6.16 -6.80
CA VAL A 85 -8.69 5.21 -7.06
C VAL A 85 -8.73 4.79 -8.52
N PRO A 86 -7.63 4.36 -9.14
CA PRO A 86 -7.66 3.76 -10.47
C PRO A 86 -8.54 2.51 -10.49
N ARG A 87 -9.42 2.40 -11.48
CA ARG A 87 -10.27 1.21 -11.67
C ARG A 87 -9.42 0.04 -12.16
N PRO A 88 -9.41 -1.11 -11.47
CA PRO A 88 -8.85 -2.33 -12.03
C PRO A 88 -9.66 -2.79 -13.24
N VAL A 89 -8.97 -3.12 -14.33
CA VAL A 89 -9.56 -3.69 -15.54
C VAL A 89 -9.46 -5.20 -15.49
N CYS A 90 -8.26 -5.72 -15.36
CA CYS A 90 -7.97 -7.14 -15.20
C CYS A 90 -6.64 -7.36 -14.52
N HIS A 91 -6.41 -8.58 -14.06
CA HIS A 91 -5.11 -9.05 -13.59
C HIS A 91 -4.94 -10.52 -13.98
N GLY A 92 -3.70 -10.99 -14.04
CA GLY A 92 -3.44 -12.37 -14.41
C GLY A 92 -1.97 -12.74 -14.37
N ALA A 93 -1.68 -13.92 -14.88
CA ALA A 93 -0.32 -14.41 -15.06
C ALA A 93 -0.21 -15.29 -16.30
N SER A 94 0.98 -15.30 -16.88
CA SER A 94 1.44 -16.24 -17.91
C SER A 94 2.67 -16.98 -17.39
N PRO A 95 3.23 -17.92 -18.16
CA PRO A 95 4.49 -18.56 -17.81
C PRO A 95 5.69 -17.61 -17.67
N THR A 96 5.61 -16.39 -18.23
CA THR A 96 6.72 -15.43 -18.29
C THR A 96 6.52 -14.21 -17.41
N ALA A 97 5.26 -13.82 -17.05
CA ALA A 97 4.98 -12.65 -16.24
C ALA A 97 3.64 -12.79 -15.48
N SER A 98 3.46 -11.95 -14.47
CA SER A 98 2.17 -11.60 -13.90
C SER A 98 1.90 -10.11 -14.11
N TRP A 99 0.62 -9.70 -14.08
CA TRP A 99 0.24 -8.31 -14.36
C TRP A 99 -1.04 -7.88 -13.64
N ILE A 100 -1.19 -6.56 -13.55
CA ILE A 100 -2.45 -5.87 -13.34
C ILE A 100 -2.60 -4.77 -14.39
N VAL A 101 -3.79 -4.65 -14.94
CA VAL A 101 -4.20 -3.59 -15.86
C VAL A 101 -5.17 -2.68 -15.13
N LEU A 102 -4.87 -1.40 -15.15
CA LEU A 102 -5.66 -0.34 -14.53
C LEU A 102 -6.10 0.66 -15.60
N GLU A 103 -7.19 1.38 -15.36
CA GLU A 103 -7.46 2.58 -16.15
C GLU A 103 -6.26 3.53 -16.11
N LEU A 104 -5.98 4.18 -17.21
CA LEU A 104 -4.97 5.23 -17.25
C LEU A 104 -5.57 6.53 -16.71
N LEU A 105 -4.98 7.07 -15.66
CA LEU A 105 -5.29 8.40 -15.15
C LEU A 105 -4.10 9.32 -15.41
N GLU A 106 -4.35 10.44 -16.08
CA GLU A 106 -3.37 11.51 -16.20
C GLU A 106 -3.31 12.27 -14.86
N LEU A 107 -2.26 12.01 -14.11
CA LEU A 107 -2.10 12.56 -12.77
C LEU A 107 -1.01 13.64 -12.73
N GLN A 108 -1.27 14.65 -11.94
CA GLN A 108 -0.33 15.70 -11.55
C GLN A 108 -0.20 15.75 -10.03
N SER A 109 0.83 16.42 -9.53
CA SER A 109 0.98 16.65 -8.09
C SER A 109 -0.20 17.44 -7.56
N PRO A 110 -0.83 17.03 -6.43
CA PRO A 110 -1.93 17.75 -5.86
C PRO A 110 -1.52 19.16 -5.42
N ASP A 111 -2.32 20.16 -5.80
CA ASP A 111 -2.22 21.50 -5.26
C ASP A 111 -2.85 21.59 -3.85
N ASP A 112 -2.83 22.75 -3.25
CA ASP A 112 -3.37 22.97 -1.90
C ASP A 112 -4.89 22.69 -1.81
N ARG A 113 -5.66 22.94 -2.89
CA ARG A 113 -7.09 22.61 -2.98
C ARG A 113 -7.29 21.10 -3.05
N GLY A 114 -6.54 20.41 -3.89
CA GLY A 114 -6.56 18.95 -4.00
C GLY A 114 -6.17 18.28 -2.69
N MET A 115 -5.16 18.81 -1.98
CA MET A 115 -4.75 18.28 -0.68
C MET A 115 -5.81 18.48 0.41
N ARG A 116 -6.52 19.62 0.43
CA ARG A 116 -7.69 19.80 1.32
C ARG A 116 -8.82 18.82 1.00
N ALA A 117 -9.07 18.59 -0.28
CA ALA A 117 -10.07 17.62 -0.71
C ALA A 117 -9.65 16.19 -0.31
N LEU A 118 -8.38 15.84 -0.51
CA LEU A 118 -7.86 14.53 -0.09
C LEU A 118 -8.00 14.31 1.42
N GLY A 119 -7.73 15.33 2.24
CA GLY A 119 -7.93 15.23 3.71
C GLY A 119 -9.36 14.89 4.09
N ARG A 120 -10.36 15.57 3.49
CA ARG A 120 -11.78 15.26 3.71
C ARG A 120 -12.15 13.86 3.19
N ASN A 121 -11.68 13.52 2.01
CA ASN A 121 -11.98 12.24 1.36
C ASN A 121 -11.40 11.06 2.15
N LEU A 122 -10.18 11.19 2.65
CA LEU A 122 -9.55 10.19 3.51
C LEU A 122 -10.31 10.03 4.85
N ALA A 123 -10.79 11.13 5.44
CA ALA A 123 -11.64 11.05 6.63
C ALA A 123 -12.95 10.29 6.33
N GLY A 124 -13.50 10.47 5.14
CA GLY A 124 -14.64 9.69 4.63
C GLY A 124 -14.31 8.21 4.51
N LEU A 125 -13.16 7.87 3.92
CA LEU A 125 -12.67 6.49 3.80
C LEU A 125 -12.54 5.82 5.17
N HIS A 126 -11.95 6.52 6.14
CA HIS A 126 -11.73 6.00 7.48
C HIS A 126 -13.01 5.82 8.31
N ARG A 127 -14.15 6.37 7.88
CA ARG A 127 -15.48 6.07 8.46
C ARG A 127 -16.06 4.74 7.97
N ALA A 128 -15.52 4.17 6.88
CA ALA A 128 -15.86 2.82 6.47
C ALA A 128 -15.16 1.82 7.40
N THR A 129 -15.94 1.15 8.26
CA THR A 129 -15.41 0.25 9.29
C THR A 129 -15.86 -1.18 9.10
N ALA A 130 -15.10 -2.13 9.63
CA ALA A 130 -15.44 -3.55 9.70
C ALA A 130 -15.67 -4.02 11.14
N LYS A 131 -16.05 -5.28 11.30
CA LYS A 131 -16.21 -5.90 12.61
C LYS A 131 -14.86 -6.24 13.27
N TYR A 132 -13.86 -6.57 12.46
CA TYR A 132 -12.55 -7.05 12.88
C TYR A 132 -11.44 -6.26 12.18
N TYR A 133 -10.28 -6.20 12.81
CA TYR A 133 -9.02 -5.78 12.19
C TYR A 133 -8.52 -6.86 11.25
N GLY A 134 -7.73 -6.47 10.24
CA GLY A 134 -7.25 -7.37 9.19
C GLY A 134 -8.04 -7.21 7.90
N TRP A 135 -7.99 -8.20 7.03
CA TRP A 135 -8.71 -8.19 5.76
C TRP A 135 -9.02 -9.62 5.33
N GLN A 136 -9.93 -9.77 4.36
CA GLN A 136 -10.38 -11.09 3.88
C GLN A 136 -9.29 -11.91 3.17
N ARG A 137 -8.16 -11.29 2.85
CA ARG A 137 -7.00 -11.93 2.23
C ARG A 137 -5.70 -11.28 2.67
N ASP A 138 -4.60 -12.01 2.56
CA ASP A 138 -3.27 -11.45 2.68
C ASP A 138 -2.93 -10.63 1.44
N ASN A 139 -2.04 -9.65 1.59
CA ASN A 139 -1.53 -8.82 0.50
C ASN A 139 -0.04 -8.54 0.67
N THR A 140 0.47 -7.48 0.09
CA THR A 140 1.86 -7.08 0.23
C THR A 140 1.98 -5.59 0.57
N ILE A 141 3.04 -5.23 1.30
CA ILE A 141 3.54 -3.87 1.44
C ILE A 141 4.85 -3.77 0.66
N GLY A 142 4.79 -3.14 -0.51
CA GLY A 142 5.80 -3.33 -1.53
C GLY A 142 5.85 -4.81 -1.95
N SER A 143 7.03 -5.45 -1.90
CA SER A 143 7.15 -6.89 -2.15
C SER A 143 7.10 -7.77 -0.90
N THR A 144 6.93 -7.17 0.28
CA THR A 144 6.89 -7.90 1.57
C THR A 144 5.50 -8.46 1.81
N PRO A 145 5.32 -9.76 2.06
CA PRO A 145 4.03 -10.33 2.45
C PRO A 145 3.47 -9.66 3.71
N GLN A 146 2.21 -9.28 3.66
CA GLN A 146 1.47 -8.66 4.75
C GLN A 146 0.27 -9.54 5.11
N THR A 147 0.34 -10.21 6.27
CA THR A 147 -0.74 -11.06 6.77
C THR A 147 -1.86 -10.20 7.34
N ASN A 148 -3.10 -10.64 7.09
CA ASN A 148 -4.31 -9.89 7.43
C ASN A 148 -5.36 -10.75 8.14
N THR A 149 -4.94 -11.80 8.86
CA THR A 149 -5.84 -12.66 9.64
C THR A 149 -6.69 -11.83 10.59
N ALA A 150 -8.00 -12.06 10.57
CA ALA A 150 -8.95 -11.30 11.36
C ALA A 150 -8.64 -11.36 12.87
N SER A 151 -8.70 -10.22 13.54
CA SER A 151 -8.50 -10.07 14.98
C SER A 151 -9.55 -9.12 15.57
N ALA A 152 -10.05 -9.43 16.77
CA ALA A 152 -10.91 -8.52 17.54
C ALA A 152 -10.10 -7.51 18.39
N ASP A 153 -8.81 -7.74 18.54
CA ASP A 153 -7.90 -6.93 19.35
C ASP A 153 -6.84 -6.26 18.45
N TRP A 154 -6.84 -4.92 18.45
CA TRP A 154 -5.89 -4.13 17.68
C TRP A 154 -4.44 -4.32 18.14
N ILE A 155 -4.22 -4.37 19.44
CA ILE A 155 -2.87 -4.48 19.98
C ILE A 155 -2.28 -5.85 19.63
N ALA A 156 -3.08 -6.92 19.72
CA ALA A 156 -2.66 -8.25 19.30
C ALA A 156 -2.38 -8.28 17.79
N PHE A 157 -3.29 -7.72 16.97
CA PHE A 157 -3.12 -7.63 15.51
C PHE A 157 -1.81 -6.90 15.16
N TRP A 158 -1.59 -5.70 15.72
CA TRP A 158 -0.41 -4.91 15.43
C TRP A 158 0.88 -5.60 15.88
N ARG A 159 0.84 -6.18 17.08
CA ARG A 159 1.96 -6.92 17.66
C ARG A 159 2.39 -8.08 16.76
N GLU A 160 1.44 -8.92 16.35
CA GLU A 160 1.73 -10.20 15.70
C GLU A 160 1.85 -10.05 14.19
N GLN A 161 0.94 -9.32 13.56
CA GLN A 161 0.83 -9.29 12.09
C GLN A 161 1.50 -8.06 11.46
N ARG A 162 1.98 -7.12 12.24
CA ARG A 162 2.71 -5.95 11.75
C ARG A 162 4.12 -5.90 12.32
N LEU A 163 4.28 -5.44 13.56
CA LEU A 163 5.60 -5.23 14.16
C LEU A 163 6.39 -6.52 14.29
N GLY A 164 5.76 -7.60 14.79
CA GLY A 164 6.40 -8.91 14.96
C GLY A 164 6.89 -9.48 13.65
N LYS A 165 6.08 -9.47 12.58
CA LYS A 165 6.48 -9.94 11.24
C LYS A 165 7.68 -9.19 10.70
N GLN A 166 7.74 -7.88 10.85
CA GLN A 166 8.87 -7.08 10.38
C GLN A 166 10.15 -7.39 11.16
N LEU A 167 10.05 -7.62 12.47
CA LEU A 167 11.19 -8.03 13.30
C LEU A 167 11.66 -9.44 12.97
N ASP A 168 10.73 -10.37 12.69
CA ASP A 168 11.06 -11.74 12.25
C ASP A 168 11.79 -11.73 10.91
N LEU A 169 11.32 -10.94 9.95
CA LEU A 169 11.97 -10.77 8.66
C LEU A 169 13.37 -10.16 8.80
N ALA A 170 13.55 -9.18 9.68
CA ALA A 170 14.84 -8.59 9.97
C ALA A 170 15.80 -9.64 10.56
N ALA A 171 15.31 -10.47 11.50
CA ALA A 171 16.07 -11.58 12.09
C ALA A 171 16.49 -12.61 11.03
N ALA A 172 15.55 -13.03 10.17
CA ALA A 172 15.83 -13.99 9.10
C ALA A 172 16.87 -13.50 8.08
N LYS A 173 16.98 -12.16 7.92
CA LYS A 173 18.00 -11.52 7.07
C LYS A 173 19.31 -11.21 7.81
N GLY A 174 19.51 -11.74 9.01
CA GLY A 174 20.71 -11.50 9.83
C GLY A 174 20.82 -10.06 10.35
N ARG A 175 19.74 -9.29 10.27
CA ARG A 175 19.67 -7.91 10.78
C ARG A 175 19.11 -7.95 12.20
N GLY A 176 19.98 -7.96 13.18
CA GLY A 176 19.54 -8.30 14.53
C GLY A 176 20.26 -7.55 15.65
N GLY A 177 20.62 -8.30 16.67
CA GLY A 177 21.24 -7.79 17.88
C GLY A 177 20.30 -6.93 18.71
N ARG A 178 20.83 -5.82 19.24
CA ARG A 178 20.13 -4.92 20.17
C ARG A 178 18.79 -4.38 19.63
N MET A 179 18.70 -4.13 18.32
CA MET A 179 17.44 -3.66 17.71
C MET A 179 16.31 -4.67 17.89
N LEU A 180 16.57 -5.97 17.63
CA LEU A 180 15.55 -7.01 17.78
C LEU A 180 15.15 -7.22 19.23
N GLU A 181 16.12 -7.30 20.13
CA GLU A 181 15.85 -7.45 21.57
C GLU A 181 14.92 -6.32 22.08
N ARG A 182 15.27 -5.07 21.76
CA ARG A 182 14.47 -3.90 22.16
C ARG A 182 13.13 -3.85 21.44
N GLY A 183 13.08 -4.27 20.17
CA GLY A 183 11.84 -4.38 19.41
C GLY A 183 10.86 -5.39 20.04
N ARG A 184 11.36 -6.55 20.48
CA ARG A 184 10.56 -7.54 21.22
C ARG A 184 10.04 -6.98 22.53
N ARG A 185 10.89 -6.29 23.30
CA ARG A 185 10.48 -5.59 24.53
C ARG A 185 9.41 -4.53 24.25
N LEU A 186 9.52 -3.78 23.15
CA LEU A 186 8.48 -2.82 22.75
C LEU A 186 7.13 -3.51 22.48
N MET A 187 7.12 -4.68 21.84
CA MET A 187 5.90 -5.45 21.62
C MET A 187 5.15 -5.79 22.93
N GLU A 188 5.88 -6.06 24.01
CA GLU A 188 5.30 -6.31 25.35
C GLU A 188 4.69 -5.04 25.96
N LYS A 189 5.24 -3.88 25.60
CA LYS A 189 4.83 -2.57 26.11
C LYS A 189 3.72 -1.89 25.31
N LEU A 190 3.30 -2.45 24.16
CA LEU A 190 2.24 -1.86 23.33
C LEU A 190 0.98 -1.44 24.12
N PRO A 191 0.45 -2.22 25.10
CA PRO A 191 -0.74 -1.81 25.83
C PRO A 191 -0.64 -0.44 26.50
N VAL A 192 0.56 -0.01 26.90
CA VAL A 192 0.78 1.31 27.52
C VAL A 192 0.52 2.45 26.51
N LEU A 193 0.96 2.26 25.25
CA LEU A 193 0.79 3.26 24.19
C LEU A 193 -0.67 3.44 23.75
N PHE A 194 -1.52 2.46 24.08
CA PHE A 194 -2.96 2.46 23.76
C PHE A 194 -3.83 2.65 25.01
N ALA A 195 -3.26 3.01 26.14
CA ALA A 195 -4.01 3.22 27.38
C ALA A 195 -5.11 4.28 27.19
N GLY A 196 -6.37 3.89 27.39
CA GLY A 196 -7.53 4.76 27.18
C GLY A 196 -7.94 5.00 25.72
N TYR A 197 -7.30 4.33 24.76
CA TYR A 197 -7.59 4.45 23.32
C TYR A 197 -7.90 3.08 22.70
N ALA A 198 -9.04 2.99 22.06
CA ALA A 198 -9.47 1.79 21.31
C ALA A 198 -9.91 2.22 19.90
N PRO A 199 -9.08 2.01 18.87
CA PRO A 199 -9.43 2.41 17.51
C PRO A 199 -10.58 1.57 16.96
N ALA A 200 -11.39 2.15 16.07
CA ALA A 200 -12.30 1.36 15.24
C ALA A 200 -11.51 0.71 14.08
N PRO A 201 -11.90 -0.49 13.62
CA PRO A 201 -11.32 -1.10 12.42
C PRO A 201 -11.72 -0.31 11.17
N SER A 202 -11.02 0.77 10.86
CA SER A 202 -11.23 1.63 9.70
C SER A 202 -10.57 1.06 8.46
N LEU A 203 -11.19 1.22 7.28
CA LEU A 203 -10.57 0.87 6.01
C LEU A 203 -9.38 1.79 5.74
N LEU A 204 -8.19 1.21 5.60
CA LEU A 204 -6.94 1.93 5.37
C LEU A 204 -6.45 1.77 3.93
N HIS A 205 -5.76 2.78 3.42
CA HIS A 205 -4.91 2.64 2.25
C HIS A 205 -3.70 1.72 2.55
N GLY A 206 -3.11 1.85 3.72
CA GLY A 206 -2.05 0.99 4.24
C GLY A 206 -0.63 1.35 3.78
N ASP A 207 -0.49 2.22 2.76
CA ASP A 207 0.81 2.73 2.27
C ASP A 207 0.66 4.15 1.71
N LEU A 208 0.02 5.06 2.46
CA LEU A 208 -0.31 6.40 1.98
C LEU A 208 0.82 7.41 2.22
N TRP A 209 1.57 7.73 1.19
CA TRP A 209 2.59 8.77 1.15
C TRP A 209 2.49 9.60 -0.13
N SER A 210 3.31 10.64 -0.28
CA SER A 210 3.22 11.56 -1.43
C SER A 210 3.42 10.90 -2.80
N GLY A 211 4.13 9.77 -2.86
CA GLY A 211 4.30 8.99 -4.09
C GLY A 211 3.09 8.13 -4.48
N ASN A 212 2.10 7.97 -3.59
CA ASN A 212 0.89 7.21 -3.82
C ASN A 212 -0.37 8.09 -3.84
N ALA A 213 -0.19 9.40 -4.06
CA ALA A 213 -1.27 10.37 -4.18
C ALA A 213 -1.03 11.29 -5.38
N GLY A 214 -2.09 11.55 -6.13
CA GLY A 214 -2.09 12.43 -7.29
C GLY A 214 -3.39 13.23 -7.39
N MET A 215 -3.53 14.00 -8.45
CA MET A 215 -4.72 14.77 -8.75
C MET A 215 -4.96 14.74 -10.25
N THR A 216 -6.22 14.53 -10.66
CA THR A 216 -6.62 14.65 -12.09
C THR A 216 -6.57 16.11 -12.55
N ALA A 217 -6.60 16.32 -13.85
CA ALA A 217 -6.70 17.67 -14.42
C ALA A 217 -7.95 18.44 -13.97
N SER A 218 -9.03 17.73 -13.59
CA SER A 218 -10.25 18.36 -13.01
C SER A 218 -10.12 18.74 -11.54
N GLY A 219 -8.99 18.43 -10.89
CA GLY A 219 -8.74 18.75 -9.49
C GLY A 219 -9.26 17.69 -8.51
N GLU A 220 -9.63 16.49 -8.99
CA GLU A 220 -10.05 15.38 -8.15
C GLU A 220 -8.82 14.65 -7.58
N PRO A 221 -8.69 14.52 -6.24
CA PRO A 221 -7.59 13.78 -5.65
C PRO A 221 -7.75 12.27 -5.85
N VAL A 222 -6.65 11.61 -6.15
CA VAL A 222 -6.55 10.18 -6.43
C VAL A 222 -5.50 9.56 -5.52
N ILE A 223 -5.77 8.39 -4.96
CA ILE A 223 -4.78 7.55 -4.26
C ILE A 223 -4.64 6.21 -4.99
N TYR A 224 -3.44 5.64 -4.99
CA TYR A 224 -3.11 4.43 -5.72
C TYR A 224 -2.02 3.61 -5.01
N ASP A 225 -1.77 2.37 -5.46
CA ASP A 225 -0.80 1.44 -4.85
C ASP A 225 -1.12 1.10 -3.38
N PRO A 226 -2.36 0.68 -3.06
CA PRO A 226 -2.75 0.42 -1.69
C PRO A 226 -2.22 -0.93 -1.17
N ALA A 227 -2.02 -0.99 0.15
CA ALA A 227 -1.79 -2.20 0.92
C ALA A 227 -2.92 -2.40 1.95
N VAL A 228 -4.15 -2.53 1.46
CA VAL A 228 -5.42 -2.44 2.20
C VAL A 228 -5.51 -3.40 3.37
N TYR A 229 -6.02 -2.92 4.47
CA TYR A 229 -6.55 -3.69 5.60
C TYR A 229 -7.46 -2.80 6.47
N TYR A 230 -8.25 -3.42 7.34
CA TYR A 230 -9.00 -2.70 8.37
C TYR A 230 -8.13 -2.57 9.63
N GLY A 231 -7.88 -1.33 10.06
CA GLY A 231 -6.96 -1.02 11.15
C GLY A 231 -7.24 0.31 11.82
N ASP A 232 -6.30 0.75 12.66
CA ASP A 232 -6.35 2.10 13.22
C ASP A 232 -6.03 3.14 12.13
N ARG A 233 -6.96 4.05 11.88
CA ARG A 233 -6.84 5.14 10.90
C ARG A 233 -5.60 6.03 11.11
N GLU A 234 -5.08 6.07 12.34
CA GLU A 234 -3.85 6.80 12.64
C GLU A 234 -2.62 6.22 11.91
N ALA A 235 -2.66 4.95 11.48
CA ALA A 235 -1.57 4.35 10.73
C ALA A 235 -1.38 4.98 9.35
N ASP A 236 -2.47 5.28 8.61
CA ASP A 236 -2.38 5.99 7.34
C ASP A 236 -1.88 7.42 7.53
N LEU A 237 -2.39 8.14 8.55
CA LEU A 237 -1.95 9.50 8.83
C LEU A 237 -0.47 9.55 9.22
N ALA A 238 0.00 8.60 10.02
CA ALA A 238 1.41 8.50 10.37
C ALA A 238 2.28 8.33 9.11
N MET A 239 1.84 7.49 8.15
CA MET A 239 2.58 7.27 6.91
C MET A 239 2.66 8.53 6.05
N THR A 240 1.58 9.35 6.01
CA THR A 240 1.63 10.63 5.28
C THR A 240 2.68 11.60 5.82
N GLU A 241 3.14 11.44 7.07
CA GLU A 241 4.16 12.29 7.70
C GLU A 241 5.59 11.75 7.52
N LEU A 242 5.78 10.47 7.14
CA LEU A 242 7.07 9.79 7.23
C LEU A 242 8.07 10.23 6.16
N PHE A 243 7.64 10.37 4.91
CA PHE A 243 8.50 10.66 3.75
C PHE A 243 8.21 12.04 3.15
N GLY A 244 8.65 13.09 3.83
CA GLY A 244 8.48 14.47 3.39
C GLY A 244 7.19 15.15 3.82
N GLY A 245 6.20 14.38 4.26
CA GLY A 245 4.93 14.89 4.79
C GLY A 245 3.97 15.44 3.72
N PHE A 246 2.67 15.43 4.05
CA PHE A 246 1.66 16.17 3.31
C PHE A 246 1.59 17.61 3.84
N PRO A 247 1.02 18.58 3.09
CA PRO A 247 0.91 19.95 3.56
C PRO A 247 -0.09 20.09 4.72
N GLN A 248 0.09 21.12 5.54
CA GLN A 248 -0.75 21.39 6.71
C GLN A 248 -2.25 21.48 6.36
N SER A 249 -2.59 21.92 5.16
CA SER A 249 -3.97 22.02 4.67
C SER A 249 -4.68 20.66 4.57
N PHE A 250 -3.93 19.58 4.26
CA PHE A 250 -4.44 18.20 4.30
C PHE A 250 -4.84 17.82 5.72
N TYR A 251 -3.93 17.97 6.68
CA TYR A 251 -4.19 17.61 8.09
C TYR A 251 -5.31 18.45 8.69
N ALA A 252 -5.33 19.76 8.45
CA ALA A 252 -6.39 20.64 8.94
C ALA A 252 -7.77 20.20 8.42
N SER A 253 -7.85 19.83 7.13
CA SER A 253 -9.10 19.35 6.52
C SER A 253 -9.54 17.98 7.05
N TYR A 254 -8.58 17.07 7.24
CA TYR A 254 -8.84 15.77 7.86
C TYR A 254 -9.33 15.91 9.30
N HIS A 255 -8.64 16.73 10.12
CA HIS A 255 -8.99 16.95 11.52
C HIS A 255 -10.36 17.61 11.72
N ALA A 256 -10.74 18.50 10.80
CA ALA A 256 -12.06 19.11 10.83
C ALA A 256 -13.20 18.09 10.68
N GLU A 257 -12.96 17.02 9.89
CA GLU A 257 -13.90 15.94 9.64
C GLU A 257 -13.85 14.83 10.70
N LEU A 258 -12.64 14.47 11.12
CA LEU A 258 -12.41 13.32 12.00
C LEU A 258 -11.21 13.58 12.92
N PRO A 259 -11.43 14.28 14.07
CA PRO A 259 -10.39 14.65 15.01
C PRO A 259 -9.58 13.44 15.51
N LEU A 260 -8.28 13.61 15.73
CA LEU A 260 -7.40 12.61 16.30
C LEU A 260 -7.40 12.66 17.82
N ASP A 261 -7.12 11.51 18.41
CA ASP A 261 -6.87 11.39 19.85
C ASP A 261 -5.54 12.06 20.25
N ALA A 262 -5.47 12.58 21.48
CA ALA A 262 -4.27 13.27 21.98
C ALA A 262 -3.01 12.40 21.98
N GLY A 263 -3.14 11.07 22.12
CA GLY A 263 -2.03 10.11 22.08
C GLY A 263 -1.45 9.85 20.69
N TYR A 264 -2.07 10.38 19.62
CA TYR A 264 -1.57 10.23 18.24
C TYR A 264 -0.10 10.65 18.12
N ALA A 265 0.30 11.73 18.77
CA ALA A 265 1.67 12.23 18.70
C ALA A 265 2.73 11.17 19.09
N THR A 266 2.38 10.23 19.95
CA THR A 266 3.22 9.08 20.33
C THR A 266 2.99 7.90 19.38
N ARG A 267 1.73 7.51 19.13
CA ARG A 267 1.40 6.33 18.33
C ARG A 267 1.86 6.43 16.87
N LYS A 268 1.93 7.64 16.29
CA LYS A 268 2.48 7.82 14.94
C LYS A 268 3.91 7.28 14.79
N HIS A 269 4.73 7.36 15.82
CA HIS A 269 6.09 6.80 15.77
C HIS A 269 6.07 5.27 15.77
N LEU A 270 5.09 4.66 16.44
CA LEU A 270 4.89 3.21 16.40
C LEU A 270 4.43 2.75 14.98
N TYR A 271 3.48 3.47 14.37
CA TYR A 271 3.01 3.15 13.03
C TYR A 271 4.11 3.35 11.98
N ASN A 272 4.83 4.44 12.06
CA ASN A 272 5.97 4.71 11.19
C ASN A 272 7.13 3.72 11.36
N LEU A 273 7.32 3.15 12.55
CA LEU A 273 8.31 2.11 12.77
C LEU A 273 8.05 0.86 11.89
N TYR A 274 6.78 0.51 11.65
CA TYR A 274 6.43 -0.58 10.74
C TYR A 274 7.00 -0.34 9.33
N HIS A 275 6.77 0.84 8.76
CA HIS A 275 7.27 1.20 7.45
C HIS A 275 8.80 1.29 7.40
N VAL A 276 9.42 1.85 8.42
CA VAL A 276 10.90 1.91 8.52
C VAL A 276 11.51 0.50 8.59
N LEU A 277 10.92 -0.42 9.34
CA LEU A 277 11.35 -1.82 9.38
C LEU A 277 11.12 -2.53 8.04
N ASN A 278 10.00 -2.24 7.35
CA ASN A 278 9.77 -2.75 6.01
C ASN A 278 10.85 -2.28 5.03
N HIS A 279 11.18 -0.98 5.05
CA HIS A 279 12.27 -0.43 4.23
C HIS A 279 13.62 -1.02 4.59
N LEU A 280 13.89 -1.26 5.88
CA LEU A 280 15.06 -2.01 6.31
C LEU A 280 15.10 -3.40 5.67
N ASN A 281 13.98 -4.11 5.70
CA ASN A 281 13.87 -5.45 5.15
C ASN A 281 14.01 -5.50 3.63
N LEU A 282 13.52 -4.49 2.92
CA LEU A 282 13.61 -4.39 1.46
C LEU A 282 14.97 -3.88 0.99
N PHE A 283 15.46 -2.80 1.56
CA PHE A 283 16.56 -2.00 1.02
C PHE A 283 17.81 -1.96 1.91
N GLY A 284 17.68 -2.26 3.21
CA GLY A 284 18.83 -2.19 4.14
C GLY A 284 19.23 -0.75 4.50
N GLY A 285 20.55 -0.51 4.50
CA GLY A 285 21.10 0.84 4.66
C GLY A 285 20.81 1.50 6.02
N SER A 286 20.56 2.81 6.01
CA SER A 286 20.37 3.63 7.22
C SER A 286 19.08 3.35 8.00
N TYR A 287 18.13 2.59 7.41
CA TYR A 287 16.86 2.27 8.06
C TYR A 287 17.04 1.47 9.37
N GLY A 288 18.12 0.69 9.51
CA GLY A 288 18.42 -0.03 10.74
C GLY A 288 18.69 0.91 11.92
N ALA A 289 19.54 1.92 11.72
CA ALA A 289 19.82 2.94 12.72
C ALA A 289 18.59 3.79 13.04
N GLN A 290 17.76 4.08 12.03
CA GLN A 290 16.50 4.79 12.20
C GLN A 290 15.52 3.97 13.05
N ALA A 291 15.31 2.68 12.73
CA ALA A 291 14.45 1.79 13.50
C ALA A 291 14.91 1.69 14.97
N GLU A 292 16.22 1.54 15.22
CA GLU A 292 16.75 1.44 16.58
C GLU A 292 16.50 2.71 17.39
N ARG A 293 16.66 3.90 16.79
CA ARG A 293 16.32 5.18 17.44
C ARG A 293 14.83 5.27 17.78
N MET A 294 13.94 4.93 16.81
CA MET A 294 12.49 4.97 17.01
C MET A 294 12.04 4.01 18.12
N ILE A 295 12.56 2.77 18.12
CA ILE A 295 12.31 1.80 19.20
C ILE A 295 12.76 2.38 20.56
N GLY A 296 13.91 3.06 20.59
CA GLY A 296 14.41 3.71 21.80
C GLY A 296 13.49 4.80 22.34
N GLN A 297 12.98 5.63 21.45
CA GLN A 297 12.04 6.71 21.80
C GLN A 297 10.70 6.15 22.31
N LEU A 298 10.15 5.14 21.65
CA LEU A 298 8.90 4.49 22.05
C LEU A 298 9.03 3.78 23.41
N LEU A 299 10.15 3.10 23.67
CA LEU A 299 10.40 2.47 24.98
C LEU A 299 10.57 3.47 26.12
N ALA A 300 10.97 4.71 25.84
CA ALA A 300 11.06 5.77 26.85
C ALA A 300 9.68 6.36 27.21
N GLN A 301 8.65 6.13 26.37
CA GLN A 301 7.27 6.59 26.55
C GLN A 301 6.33 5.48 27.04
N ALA A 302 6.79 4.23 27.06
CA ALA A 302 6.09 3.03 27.48
C ALA A 302 6.72 2.45 28.78
#